data_5c330c9c0f84494e70b6279868f8ec39
#
_entry.id   5c330c9c0f84494e70b6279868f8ec39
#
_cell.length_a   1.000
_cell.length_b   1.000
_cell.length_c   1.000
_cell.angle_alpha   90.00
_cell.angle_beta   90.00
_cell.angle_gamma   90.00
#
_symmetry.space_group_name_H-M   'P 1'
#
loop_
_entity.id
_entity.type
_entity.pdbx_description
1 polymer ?
#
loop_
_entity_poly.entity_id
_entity_poly.type
_entity_poly.pdbx_seq_one_letter_code
_entity_poly.pdbx_strand_id
1 'polypeptide(L)'
;RRVLFGLITCGLPIVPKEDDDARGLAFDLLEPLPDAPPVMTGHAGGLVTINVAEADDDYREKHRESLREPYRTIIGHLRHELGHYYWDLLIRDGAWLEPFRALYGDERASYGDAVQHHYRVGPPGDWPDRYISSYAASHPWEDWAETWAHYQHMRSTLETVASFGLATASTPYRITPFETDVLFDRAASSAPHFLQWVNAWVVLTAVLNETSRSMGQPDVYPFVLNRSVVTKMHFIQCVMDSLGIAAVAPAPETLKVD
;
A
#
# COMPACT_ATOMS: atom_id res chain seq x y z
N ARG A 1 -11.85 4.01 11.37
CA ARG A 1 -12.03 5.45 11.12
C ARG A 1 -10.89 6.03 10.26
N ARG A 2 -9.60 5.87 10.65
CA ARG A 2 -8.46 6.45 9.90
C ARG A 2 -8.39 5.96 8.45
N VAL A 3 -8.64 4.67 8.20
CA VAL A 3 -8.68 4.09 6.84
C VAL A 3 -9.77 4.76 6.01
N LEU A 4 -11.02 4.77 6.50
CA LEU A 4 -12.14 5.40 5.79
C LEU A 4 -11.90 6.89 5.55
N PHE A 5 -11.34 7.60 6.54
CA PHE A 5 -10.96 8.99 6.35
C PHE A 5 -9.96 9.14 5.20
N GLY A 6 -8.94 8.27 5.13
CA GLY A 6 -7.98 8.25 4.01
C GLY A 6 -8.65 8.02 2.66
N LEU A 7 -9.60 7.08 2.56
CA LEU A 7 -10.34 6.86 1.32
C LEU A 7 -11.16 8.09 0.90
N ILE A 8 -11.85 8.72 1.85
CA ILE A 8 -12.65 9.93 1.61
C ILE A 8 -11.75 11.10 1.16
N THR A 9 -10.63 11.34 1.84
CA THR A 9 -9.69 12.40 1.45
C THR A 9 -9.03 12.14 0.10
N CYS A 10 -8.90 10.85 -0.26
CA CYS A 10 -8.50 10.45 -1.60
C CYS A 10 -9.61 10.60 -2.65
N GLY A 11 -10.85 10.95 -2.26
CA GLY A 11 -12.00 11.01 -3.16
C GLY A 11 -12.40 9.65 -3.74
N LEU A 12 -11.93 8.55 -3.17
CA LEU A 12 -12.25 7.21 -3.65
C LEU A 12 -13.74 6.91 -3.48
N PRO A 13 -14.37 6.24 -4.45
CA PRO A 13 -15.78 5.87 -4.33
C PRO A 13 -15.94 4.86 -3.18
N ILE A 14 -16.87 5.16 -2.27
CA ILE A 14 -17.27 4.28 -1.17
C ILE A 14 -18.78 4.14 -1.27
N VAL A 15 -19.22 3.03 -1.81
CA VAL A 15 -20.64 2.68 -1.92
C VAL A 15 -20.91 1.57 -0.90
N PRO A 16 -21.87 1.74 0.02
CA PRO A 16 -22.25 0.66 0.94
C PRO A 16 -22.75 -0.57 0.17
N LYS A 17 -22.44 -1.76 0.68
CA LYS A 17 -22.89 -3.01 0.04
C LYS A 17 -24.41 -3.16 0.05
N GLU A 18 -25.10 -2.49 0.96
CA GLU A 18 -26.57 -2.39 1.00
C GLU A 18 -27.14 -1.66 -0.23
N ASP A 19 -26.41 -0.69 -0.78
CA ASP A 19 -26.82 0.11 -1.94
C ASP A 19 -26.40 -0.53 -3.27
N ASP A 20 -25.34 -1.34 -3.28
CA ASP A 20 -24.85 -2.08 -4.44
C ASP A 20 -24.28 -3.44 -4.00
N ASP A 21 -25.07 -4.49 -4.10
CA ASP A 21 -24.66 -5.84 -3.68
C ASP A 21 -23.47 -6.39 -4.48
N ALA A 22 -23.32 -5.98 -5.72
CA ALA A 22 -22.26 -6.47 -6.60
C ALA A 22 -20.92 -5.74 -6.39
N ARG A 23 -20.94 -4.42 -6.17
CA ARG A 23 -19.76 -3.54 -6.16
C ARG A 23 -19.56 -2.76 -4.86
N GLY A 24 -20.52 -2.84 -3.94
CA GLY A 24 -20.48 -2.12 -2.67
C GLY A 24 -19.47 -2.74 -1.69
N LEU A 25 -19.09 -1.95 -0.70
CA LEU A 25 -18.12 -2.27 0.33
C LEU A 25 -18.80 -2.55 1.67
N ALA A 26 -18.44 -3.64 2.31
CA ALA A 26 -18.79 -3.96 3.68
C ALA A 26 -17.60 -4.49 4.47
N PHE A 27 -17.68 -4.47 5.79
CA PHE A 27 -16.65 -4.96 6.69
C PHE A 27 -17.23 -5.94 7.70
N ASP A 28 -16.64 -7.14 7.77
CA ASP A 28 -16.85 -8.10 8.85
C ASP A 28 -15.66 -8.06 9.81
N LEU A 29 -15.94 -7.79 11.08
CA LEU A 29 -14.95 -7.83 12.14
C LEU A 29 -15.28 -9.07 13.00
N LEU A 30 -14.56 -10.15 12.77
CA LEU A 30 -14.89 -11.47 13.33
C LEU A 30 -13.87 -11.91 14.38
N GLU A 31 -14.38 -12.45 15.48
CA GLU A 31 -13.57 -13.07 16.53
C GLU A 31 -13.42 -14.58 16.25
N PRO A 32 -12.20 -15.14 16.32
CA PRO A 32 -12.01 -16.58 16.25
C PRO A 32 -12.67 -17.30 17.44
N LEU A 33 -13.45 -18.31 17.15
CA LEU A 33 -14.06 -19.15 18.19
C LEU A 33 -13.31 -20.50 18.29
N PRO A 34 -13.19 -21.11 19.49
CA PRO A 34 -12.39 -22.32 19.70
C PRO A 34 -12.78 -23.52 18.83
N ASP A 35 -14.06 -23.67 18.53
CA ASP A 35 -14.61 -24.81 17.79
C ASP A 35 -15.08 -24.45 16.36
N ALA A 36 -14.71 -23.26 15.86
CA ALA A 36 -15.06 -22.78 14.54
C ALA A 36 -13.84 -22.82 13.61
N PRO A 37 -14.05 -22.81 12.28
CA PRO A 37 -12.96 -22.60 11.34
C PRO A 37 -12.20 -21.30 11.65
N PRO A 38 -10.89 -21.24 11.38
CA PRO A 38 -10.11 -20.04 11.64
C PRO A 38 -10.66 -18.86 10.84
N VAL A 39 -10.73 -17.69 11.47
CA VAL A 39 -11.07 -16.46 10.78
C VAL A 39 -9.86 -16.01 9.98
N MET A 40 -10.00 -15.99 8.67
CA MET A 40 -8.99 -15.47 7.76
C MET A 40 -9.31 -14.02 7.42
N THR A 41 -8.34 -13.12 7.60
CA THR A 41 -8.40 -11.77 7.02
C THR A 41 -8.35 -11.90 5.49
N GLY A 42 -9.21 -11.19 4.77
CA GLY A 42 -9.32 -11.31 3.33
C GLY A 42 -10.43 -10.45 2.73
N HIS A 43 -10.44 -10.37 1.40
CA HIS A 43 -11.46 -9.69 0.60
C HIS A 43 -12.16 -10.69 -0.34
N ALA A 44 -13.48 -10.59 -0.43
CA ALA A 44 -14.27 -11.30 -1.43
C ALA A 44 -15.52 -10.50 -1.80
N GLY A 45 -15.66 -10.16 -3.08
CA GLY A 45 -16.87 -9.51 -3.63
C GLY A 45 -17.31 -8.24 -2.88
N GLY A 46 -16.38 -7.39 -2.47
CA GLY A 46 -16.66 -6.17 -1.72
C GLY A 46 -16.80 -6.35 -0.20
N LEU A 47 -16.74 -7.58 0.30
CA LEU A 47 -16.70 -7.84 1.74
C LEU A 47 -15.25 -7.97 2.20
N VAL A 48 -14.82 -7.11 3.11
CA VAL A 48 -13.52 -7.15 3.78
C VAL A 48 -13.70 -7.77 5.15
N THR A 49 -13.13 -8.95 5.35
CA THR A 49 -13.14 -9.65 6.64
C THR A 49 -11.84 -9.37 7.39
N ILE A 50 -11.94 -8.99 8.65
CA ILE A 50 -10.80 -8.77 9.55
C ILE A 50 -10.93 -9.69 10.76
N ASN A 51 -9.87 -10.44 11.03
CA ASN A 51 -9.73 -11.17 12.27
C ASN A 51 -9.42 -10.19 13.42
N VAL A 52 -10.36 -9.98 14.34
CA VAL A 52 -10.20 -9.02 15.44
C VAL A 52 -9.10 -9.42 16.44
N ALA A 53 -8.68 -10.70 16.47
CA ALA A 53 -7.53 -11.11 17.27
C ALA A 53 -6.24 -10.37 16.88
N GLU A 54 -6.15 -9.87 15.66
CA GLU A 54 -5.05 -8.98 15.21
C GLU A 54 -4.97 -7.66 16.00
N ALA A 55 -6.02 -7.29 16.76
CA ALA A 55 -6.00 -6.13 17.65
C ALA A 55 -5.16 -6.39 18.91
N ASP A 56 -4.98 -7.66 19.29
CA ASP A 56 -4.11 -8.06 20.39
C ASP A 56 -2.63 -8.01 19.92
N ASP A 57 -1.79 -7.31 20.67
CA ASP A 57 -0.39 -7.11 20.31
C ASP A 57 0.41 -8.43 20.35
N ASP A 58 0.15 -9.28 21.36
CA ASP A 58 0.85 -10.56 21.49
C ASP A 58 0.46 -11.52 20.35
N TYR A 59 -0.81 -11.54 19.99
CA TYR A 59 -1.30 -12.36 18.87
C TYR A 59 -0.67 -11.89 17.56
N ARG A 60 -0.70 -10.59 17.29
CA ARG A 60 -0.18 -10.01 16.06
C ARG A 60 1.34 -10.20 15.94
N GLU A 61 2.09 -9.99 17.03
CA GLU A 61 3.53 -10.14 17.04
C GLU A 61 3.96 -11.59 16.80
N LYS A 62 3.30 -12.58 17.42
CA LYS A 62 3.54 -14.01 17.17
C LYS A 62 3.32 -14.37 15.70
N HIS A 63 2.26 -13.82 15.07
CA HIS A 63 2.00 -14.05 13.65
C HIS A 63 3.06 -13.40 12.78
N ARG A 64 3.44 -12.14 13.06
CA ARG A 64 4.50 -11.42 12.37
C ARG A 64 5.81 -12.22 12.36
N GLU A 65 6.22 -12.73 13.53
CA GLU A 65 7.43 -13.55 13.66
C GLU A 65 7.32 -14.88 12.91
N SER A 66 6.19 -15.58 13.03
CA SER A 66 5.98 -16.88 12.37
C SER A 66 6.02 -16.78 10.84
N LEU A 67 5.50 -15.68 10.29
CA LEU A 67 5.47 -15.39 8.86
C LEU A 67 6.74 -14.63 8.38
N ARG A 68 7.62 -14.25 9.30
CA ARG A 68 8.84 -13.46 9.03
C ARG A 68 8.53 -12.14 8.33
N GLU A 69 7.42 -11.53 8.68
CA GLU A 69 7.03 -10.23 8.15
C GLU A 69 7.78 -9.10 8.86
N PRO A 70 8.34 -8.12 8.15
CA PRO A 70 9.02 -6.98 8.77
C PRO A 70 8.03 -6.00 9.42
N TYR A 71 6.77 -6.04 9.00
CA TYR A 71 5.72 -5.11 9.41
C TYR A 71 4.35 -5.80 9.38
N ARG A 72 3.57 -5.68 10.46
CA ARG A 72 2.22 -6.23 10.56
C ARG A 72 1.35 -5.33 11.43
N THR A 73 0.32 -4.70 10.87
CA THR A 73 -0.61 -3.82 11.58
C THR A 73 -2.03 -4.00 11.03
N ILE A 74 -3.05 -3.78 11.86
CA ILE A 74 -4.45 -3.82 11.42
C ILE A 74 -4.72 -2.81 10.29
N ILE A 75 -4.11 -1.62 10.38
CA ILE A 75 -4.28 -0.62 9.33
C ILE A 75 -3.59 -1.05 8.03
N GLY A 76 -2.50 -1.79 8.12
CA GLY A 76 -1.83 -2.42 6.97
C GLY A 76 -2.74 -3.42 6.29
N HIS A 77 -3.31 -4.37 7.05
CA HIS A 77 -4.24 -5.37 6.53
C HIS A 77 -5.48 -4.72 5.89
N LEU A 78 -6.13 -3.80 6.60
CA LEU A 78 -7.28 -3.09 6.04
C LEU A 78 -6.96 -2.38 4.72
N ARG A 79 -5.77 -1.77 4.59
CA ARG A 79 -5.34 -1.13 3.34
C ARG A 79 -5.05 -2.14 2.24
N HIS A 80 -4.48 -3.27 2.60
CA HIS A 80 -4.20 -4.38 1.68
C HIS A 80 -5.50 -4.95 1.10
N GLU A 81 -6.46 -5.31 1.96
CA GLU A 81 -7.75 -5.87 1.52
C GLU A 81 -8.57 -4.85 0.71
N LEU A 82 -8.48 -3.58 1.06
CA LEU A 82 -9.04 -2.51 0.25
C LEU A 82 -8.30 -2.35 -1.09
N GLY A 83 -7.02 -2.71 -1.17
CA GLY A 83 -6.30 -2.82 -2.45
C GLY A 83 -6.98 -3.80 -3.38
N HIS A 84 -7.33 -4.99 -2.91
CA HIS A 84 -8.09 -5.99 -3.68
C HIS A 84 -9.46 -5.47 -4.10
N TYR A 85 -10.19 -4.82 -3.20
CA TYR A 85 -11.48 -4.19 -3.50
C TYR A 85 -11.36 -3.16 -4.63
N TYR A 86 -10.38 -2.24 -4.54
CA TYR A 86 -10.20 -1.21 -5.56
C TYR A 86 -9.61 -1.76 -6.86
N TRP A 87 -8.89 -2.88 -6.83
CA TRP A 87 -8.54 -3.60 -8.07
C TRP A 87 -9.80 -4.08 -8.79
N ASP A 88 -10.71 -4.71 -8.05
CA ASP A 88 -12.00 -5.17 -8.61
C ASP A 88 -12.81 -4.01 -9.21
N LEU A 89 -12.79 -2.87 -8.53
CA LEU A 89 -13.59 -1.71 -8.91
C LEU A 89 -13.00 -0.91 -10.08
N LEU A 90 -11.67 -0.75 -10.12
CA LEU A 90 -10.98 0.22 -10.98
C LEU A 90 -10.20 -0.44 -12.13
N ILE A 91 -9.76 -1.69 -11.97
CA ILE A 91 -8.84 -2.34 -12.90
C ILE A 91 -9.53 -3.45 -13.69
N ARG A 92 -10.23 -4.37 -13.01
CA ARG A 92 -10.75 -5.65 -13.56
C ARG A 92 -11.40 -5.53 -14.93
N ASP A 93 -12.33 -4.60 -15.10
CA ASP A 93 -13.16 -4.47 -16.31
C ASP A 93 -12.92 -3.15 -17.05
N GLY A 94 -11.82 -2.46 -16.73
CA GLY A 94 -11.55 -1.12 -17.22
C GLY A 94 -10.40 -1.03 -18.22
N ALA A 95 -10.16 0.20 -18.68
CA ALA A 95 -9.06 0.52 -19.59
C ALA A 95 -7.66 0.28 -18.96
N TRP A 96 -7.60 0.14 -17.64
CA TRP A 96 -6.37 -0.06 -16.89
C TRP A 96 -5.92 -1.52 -16.81
N LEU A 97 -6.73 -2.50 -17.25
CA LEU A 97 -6.41 -3.93 -17.13
C LEU A 97 -5.16 -4.32 -17.93
N GLU A 98 -5.07 -3.93 -19.20
CA GLU A 98 -3.89 -4.27 -20.02
C GLU A 98 -2.61 -3.53 -19.55
N PRO A 99 -2.64 -2.22 -19.20
CA PRO A 99 -1.52 -1.57 -18.53
C PRO A 99 -1.11 -2.24 -17.21
N PHE A 100 -2.09 -2.69 -16.40
CA PHE A 100 -1.83 -3.47 -15.19
C PHE A 100 -1.06 -4.75 -15.51
N ARG A 101 -1.54 -5.56 -16.46
CA ARG A 101 -0.88 -6.81 -16.88
C ARG A 101 0.54 -6.59 -17.35
N ALA A 102 0.76 -5.52 -18.11
CA ALA A 102 2.09 -5.15 -18.60
C ALA A 102 3.08 -4.83 -17.46
N LEU A 103 2.58 -4.28 -16.35
CA LEU A 103 3.41 -3.80 -15.25
C LEU A 103 3.54 -4.80 -14.09
N TYR A 104 2.44 -5.44 -13.71
CA TYR A 104 2.35 -6.34 -12.55
C TYR A 104 2.41 -7.82 -12.95
N GLY A 105 2.01 -8.16 -14.17
CA GLY A 105 1.90 -9.53 -14.66
C GLY A 105 0.45 -10.00 -14.85
N ASP A 106 0.30 -11.25 -15.26
CA ASP A 106 -1.01 -11.83 -15.56
C ASP A 106 -1.70 -12.35 -14.29
N GLU A 107 -2.72 -11.65 -13.85
CA GLU A 107 -3.51 -11.98 -12.65
C GLU A 107 -4.35 -13.27 -12.81
N ARG A 108 -4.49 -13.80 -14.02
CA ARG A 108 -5.21 -15.05 -14.27
C ARG A 108 -4.42 -16.31 -13.90
N ALA A 109 -3.15 -16.16 -13.51
CA ALA A 109 -2.38 -17.23 -12.92
C ALA A 109 -3.11 -17.83 -11.70
N SER A 110 -2.95 -19.15 -11.45
CA SER A 110 -3.61 -19.79 -10.31
C SER A 110 -3.16 -19.15 -8.98
N TYR A 111 -4.03 -18.35 -8.39
CA TYR A 111 -3.77 -17.65 -7.14
C TYR A 111 -3.38 -18.61 -6.01
N GLY A 112 -4.18 -19.67 -5.81
CA GLY A 112 -3.93 -20.65 -4.74
C GLY A 112 -2.59 -21.35 -4.89
N ASP A 113 -2.22 -21.76 -6.11
CA ASP A 113 -0.94 -22.42 -6.39
C ASP A 113 0.23 -21.45 -6.20
N ALA A 114 0.08 -20.20 -6.61
CA ALA A 114 1.11 -19.16 -6.49
C ALA A 114 1.41 -18.83 -5.01
N VAL A 115 0.39 -18.60 -4.22
CA VAL A 115 0.52 -18.33 -2.78
C VAL A 115 1.08 -19.55 -2.03
N GLN A 116 0.58 -20.76 -2.34
CA GLN A 116 1.12 -21.99 -1.75
C GLN A 116 2.60 -22.18 -2.12
N HIS A 117 2.98 -21.89 -3.36
CA HIS A 117 4.38 -21.95 -3.80
C HIS A 117 5.24 -20.97 -3.01
N HIS A 118 4.77 -19.74 -2.83
CA HIS A 118 5.46 -18.70 -2.05
C HIS A 118 5.76 -19.18 -0.62
N TYR A 119 4.75 -19.72 0.08
CA TYR A 119 4.96 -20.20 1.47
C TYR A 119 5.88 -21.43 1.56
N ARG A 120 5.90 -22.29 0.54
CA ARG A 120 6.71 -23.51 0.52
C ARG A 120 8.15 -23.25 0.10
N VAL A 121 8.38 -22.38 -0.89
CA VAL A 121 9.68 -22.20 -1.56
C VAL A 121 10.31 -20.85 -1.21
N GLY A 122 9.50 -19.86 -0.91
CA GLY A 122 9.90 -18.46 -0.72
C GLY A 122 9.78 -17.63 -2.00
N PRO A 123 10.04 -16.31 -1.90
CA PRO A 123 10.03 -15.41 -3.03
C PRO A 123 11.22 -15.65 -3.98
N PRO A 124 11.17 -15.17 -5.23
CA PRO A 124 12.32 -15.13 -6.12
C PRO A 124 13.50 -14.38 -5.49
N GLY A 125 14.73 -14.78 -5.79
CA GLY A 125 15.93 -14.16 -5.20
C GLY A 125 16.12 -12.68 -5.52
N ASP A 126 15.51 -12.21 -6.62
CA ASP A 126 15.53 -10.81 -7.08
C ASP A 126 14.31 -9.98 -6.63
N TRP A 127 13.49 -10.53 -5.71
CA TRP A 127 12.28 -9.82 -5.25
C TRP A 127 12.55 -8.40 -4.71
N PRO A 128 13.66 -8.10 -4.01
CA PRO A 128 13.90 -6.76 -3.48
C PRO A 128 14.09 -5.70 -4.57
N ASP A 129 14.46 -6.11 -5.79
CA ASP A 129 14.65 -5.19 -6.92
C ASP A 129 13.34 -4.90 -7.68
N ARG A 130 12.28 -5.67 -7.41
CA ARG A 130 11.05 -5.68 -8.21
C ARG A 130 9.78 -5.42 -7.43
N TYR A 131 9.75 -5.74 -6.14
CA TYR A 131 8.56 -5.74 -5.29
C TYR A 131 8.81 -4.96 -4.00
N ILE A 132 7.73 -4.46 -3.40
CA ILE A 132 7.79 -3.73 -2.14
C ILE A 132 7.98 -4.66 -0.94
N SER A 133 7.48 -5.89 -1.03
CA SER A 133 7.60 -6.93 -0.01
C SER A 133 7.84 -8.29 -0.66
N SER A 134 8.33 -9.25 0.12
CA SER A 134 8.45 -10.63 -0.35
C SER A 134 7.09 -11.24 -0.72
N TYR A 135 6.04 -10.87 0.00
CA TYR A 135 4.68 -11.34 -0.25
C TYR A 135 4.10 -10.80 -1.56
N ALA A 136 4.40 -9.55 -1.91
CA ALA A 136 4.05 -8.98 -3.21
C ALA A 136 4.55 -9.83 -4.40
N ALA A 137 5.66 -10.53 -4.24
CA ALA A 137 6.20 -11.40 -5.28
C ALA A 137 5.41 -12.71 -5.48
N SER A 138 4.40 -12.99 -4.67
CA SER A 138 3.63 -14.24 -4.75
C SER A 138 2.67 -14.27 -5.94
N HIS A 139 1.98 -13.17 -6.22
CA HIS A 139 0.98 -13.07 -7.29
C HIS A 139 0.79 -11.62 -7.74
N PRO A 140 0.47 -11.32 -9.02
CA PRO A 140 0.21 -9.95 -9.49
C PRO A 140 -0.88 -9.21 -8.71
N TRP A 141 -1.88 -9.92 -8.23
CA TRP A 141 -2.95 -9.35 -7.41
C TRP A 141 -2.48 -8.95 -6.01
N GLU A 142 -1.55 -9.73 -5.42
CA GLU A 142 -0.88 -9.38 -4.16
C GLU A 142 0.11 -8.23 -4.33
N ASP A 143 0.83 -8.19 -5.44
CA ASP A 143 1.74 -7.08 -5.76
C ASP A 143 0.98 -5.74 -5.85
N TRP A 144 -0.20 -5.76 -6.45
CA TRP A 144 -1.07 -4.59 -6.47
C TRP A 144 -1.54 -4.23 -5.05
N ALA A 145 -2.08 -5.18 -4.28
CA ALA A 145 -2.62 -4.91 -2.94
C ALA A 145 -1.55 -4.40 -1.97
N GLU A 146 -0.35 -4.98 -2.00
CA GLU A 146 0.81 -4.51 -1.25
C GLU A 146 1.23 -3.09 -1.69
N THR A 147 1.42 -2.87 -3.00
CA THR A 147 1.79 -1.55 -3.52
C THR A 147 0.74 -0.49 -3.18
N TRP A 148 -0.56 -0.83 -3.27
CA TRP A 148 -1.68 0.02 -2.85
C TRP A 148 -1.63 0.36 -1.37
N ALA A 149 -1.43 -0.64 -0.50
CA ALA A 149 -1.35 -0.42 0.94
C ALA A 149 -0.20 0.53 1.29
N HIS A 150 0.97 0.34 0.68
CA HIS A 150 2.14 1.20 0.89
C HIS A 150 1.92 2.61 0.32
N TYR A 151 1.30 2.75 -0.85
CA TYR A 151 0.90 4.05 -1.40
C TYR A 151 0.00 4.81 -0.42
N GLN A 152 -1.00 4.14 0.18
CA GLN A 152 -1.89 4.74 1.18
C GLN A 152 -1.17 5.06 2.51
N HIS A 153 -0.19 4.23 2.92
CA HIS A 153 0.65 4.53 4.09
C HIS A 153 1.45 5.82 3.89
N MET A 154 2.13 5.93 2.75
CA MET A 154 2.95 7.08 2.40
C MET A 154 2.11 8.35 2.36
N ARG A 155 1.00 8.33 1.64
CA ARG A 155 0.08 9.45 1.49
C ARG A 155 -0.43 9.95 2.85
N SER A 156 -1.02 9.05 3.63
CA SER A 156 -1.58 9.38 4.94
C SER A 156 -0.55 9.90 5.94
N THR A 157 0.69 9.40 5.87
CA THR A 157 1.77 9.84 6.75
C THR A 157 2.29 11.21 6.35
N LEU A 158 2.53 11.45 5.06
CA LEU A 158 2.97 12.75 4.57
C LEU A 158 1.93 13.84 4.82
N GLU A 159 0.64 13.57 4.61
CA GLU A 159 -0.44 14.50 4.97
C GLU A 159 -0.45 14.81 6.46
N THR A 160 -0.22 13.80 7.32
CA THR A 160 -0.14 13.99 8.77
C THR A 160 1.05 14.86 9.14
N VAL A 161 2.24 14.54 8.65
CA VAL A 161 3.48 15.29 8.91
C VAL A 161 3.33 16.75 8.48
N ALA A 162 2.74 16.96 7.30
CA ALA A 162 2.45 18.28 6.78
C ALA A 162 1.49 19.08 7.67
N SER A 163 0.44 18.42 8.18
CA SER A 163 -0.54 19.06 9.06
C SER A 163 0.04 19.52 10.40
N PHE A 164 1.14 18.89 10.84
CA PHE A 164 1.91 19.31 12.01
C PHE A 164 3.04 20.31 11.70
N GLY A 165 3.17 20.76 10.45
CA GLY A 165 4.20 21.71 10.04
C GLY A 165 5.63 21.16 10.11
N LEU A 166 5.79 19.83 10.13
CA LEU A 166 7.11 19.22 10.08
C LEU A 166 7.67 19.30 8.67
N ALA A 167 8.96 19.68 8.57
CA ALA A 167 9.66 19.89 7.31
C ALA A 167 10.85 18.97 7.16
N THR A 168 11.03 18.39 6.00
CA THR A 168 12.21 17.59 5.65
C THR A 168 13.32 18.42 4.99
N ALA A 169 12.99 19.59 4.47
CA ALA A 169 13.92 20.46 3.74
C ALA A 169 15.13 20.92 4.55
N SER A 170 15.01 21.00 5.87
CA SER A 170 16.11 21.40 6.77
C SER A 170 17.01 20.27 7.27
N THR A 171 16.70 19.00 6.89
CA THR A 171 17.51 17.87 7.31
C THR A 171 18.85 17.85 6.54
N PRO A 172 19.97 17.46 7.20
CA PRO A 172 21.25 17.28 6.52
C PRO A 172 21.29 16.00 5.66
N TYR A 173 20.26 15.18 5.72
CA TYR A 173 20.19 13.91 5.00
C TYR A 173 20.06 14.16 3.50
N ARG A 174 20.92 13.55 2.70
CA ARG A 174 20.91 13.65 1.25
C ARG A 174 20.58 12.30 0.64
N ILE A 175 19.71 12.32 -0.37
CA ILE A 175 19.33 11.16 -1.16
C ILE A 175 19.71 11.36 -2.62
N THR A 176 19.80 10.28 -3.36
CA THR A 176 19.70 10.32 -4.83
C THR A 176 18.21 10.28 -5.17
N PRO A 177 17.63 11.38 -5.69
CA PRO A 177 16.19 11.43 -5.91
C PRO A 177 15.77 10.50 -7.03
N PHE A 178 14.53 10.03 -6.97
CA PHE A 178 13.87 9.45 -8.13
C PHE A 178 13.55 10.55 -9.14
N GLU A 179 13.80 10.27 -10.40
CA GLU A 179 13.60 11.19 -11.52
C GLU A 179 12.49 10.69 -12.45
N THR A 180 12.22 11.44 -13.52
CA THR A 180 11.12 11.14 -14.46
C THR A 180 11.25 9.80 -15.18
N ASP A 181 12.43 9.19 -15.19
CA ASP A 181 12.69 7.90 -15.85
C ASP A 181 12.08 6.70 -15.14
N VAL A 182 11.66 6.86 -13.86
CA VAL A 182 10.94 5.83 -13.10
C VAL A 182 9.42 5.93 -13.23
N LEU A 183 8.89 6.94 -13.90
CA LEU A 183 7.46 7.17 -13.98
C LEU A 183 6.80 6.21 -14.99
N PHE A 184 5.61 5.73 -14.63
CA PHE A 184 4.75 4.96 -15.53
C PHE A 184 4.31 5.81 -16.74
N ASP A 185 3.82 7.01 -16.48
CA ASP A 185 3.48 8.00 -17.51
C ASP A 185 4.16 9.35 -17.20
N ARG A 186 5.17 9.69 -17.99
CA ARG A 186 5.93 10.94 -17.84
C ARG A 186 5.14 12.18 -18.24
N ALA A 187 4.07 12.01 -19.00
CA ALA A 187 3.21 13.10 -19.47
C ALA A 187 2.03 13.37 -18.52
N ALA A 188 1.82 12.53 -17.50
CA ALA A 188 0.78 12.74 -16.53
C ALA A 188 0.95 14.09 -15.82
N SER A 189 -0.13 14.84 -15.67
CA SER A 189 -0.10 16.15 -15.00
C SER A 189 0.32 16.08 -13.54
N SER A 190 0.11 14.93 -12.88
CA SER A 190 0.53 14.65 -11.52
C SER A 190 2.00 14.27 -11.37
N ALA A 191 2.71 13.97 -12.47
CA ALA A 191 4.07 13.43 -12.44
C ALA A 191 5.06 14.27 -11.60
N PRO A 192 5.14 15.61 -11.74
CA PRO A 192 6.06 16.43 -10.92
C PRO A 192 5.72 16.36 -9.44
N HIS A 193 4.43 16.38 -9.11
CA HIS A 193 3.95 16.29 -7.73
C HIS A 193 4.24 14.92 -7.12
N PHE A 194 4.00 13.85 -7.88
CA PHE A 194 4.29 12.49 -7.44
C PHE A 194 5.79 12.30 -7.13
N LEU A 195 6.69 12.80 -7.97
CA LEU A 195 8.13 12.74 -7.72
C LEU A 195 8.54 13.51 -6.47
N GLN A 196 8.02 14.72 -6.29
CA GLN A 196 8.25 15.48 -5.06
C GLN A 196 7.82 14.70 -3.83
N TRP A 197 6.65 14.08 -3.90
CA TRP A 197 6.04 13.33 -2.82
C TRP A 197 6.82 12.05 -2.45
N VAL A 198 7.20 11.24 -3.45
CA VAL A 198 7.97 10.01 -3.20
C VAL A 198 9.37 10.30 -2.67
N ASN A 199 10.02 11.37 -3.15
CA ASN A 199 11.33 11.77 -2.65
C ASN A 199 11.26 12.33 -1.23
N ALA A 200 10.22 13.10 -0.89
CA ALA A 200 9.96 13.55 0.47
C ALA A 200 9.73 12.36 1.42
N TRP A 201 9.05 11.30 0.96
CA TRP A 201 8.87 10.08 1.73
C TRP A 201 10.19 9.41 2.11
N VAL A 202 11.11 9.28 1.15
CA VAL A 202 12.42 8.65 1.41
C VAL A 202 13.19 9.41 2.51
N VAL A 203 13.18 10.73 2.45
CA VAL A 203 13.83 11.56 3.48
C VAL A 203 13.11 11.43 4.83
N LEU A 204 11.79 11.49 4.83
CA LEU A 204 10.98 11.40 6.05
C LEU A 204 11.19 10.06 6.75
N THR A 205 11.14 8.95 6.02
CA THR A 205 11.30 7.61 6.61
C THR A 205 12.70 7.40 7.18
N ALA A 206 13.74 7.95 6.57
CA ALA A 206 15.07 7.93 7.15
C ALA A 206 15.10 8.60 8.54
N VAL A 207 14.50 9.79 8.67
CA VAL A 207 14.41 10.52 9.94
C VAL A 207 13.57 9.75 10.96
N LEU A 208 12.42 9.22 10.56
CA LEU A 208 11.52 8.47 11.46
C LEU A 208 12.19 7.18 11.97
N ASN A 209 12.86 6.43 11.09
CA ASN A 209 13.55 5.20 11.46
C ASN A 209 14.72 5.49 12.41
N GLU A 210 15.55 6.50 12.14
CA GLU A 210 16.63 6.90 13.06
C GLU A 210 16.10 7.38 14.41
N THR A 211 14.98 8.11 14.41
CA THR A 211 14.32 8.53 15.66
C THR A 211 13.84 7.31 16.46
N SER A 212 13.22 6.34 15.79
CA SER A 212 12.74 5.09 16.41
C SER A 212 13.92 4.28 17.01
N ARG A 213 14.99 4.10 16.23
CA ARG A 213 16.23 3.43 16.68
C ARG A 213 16.88 4.12 17.88
N SER A 214 16.86 5.46 17.90
CA SER A 214 17.38 6.23 19.04
C SER A 214 16.62 5.98 20.35
N MET A 215 15.38 5.50 20.25
CA MET A 215 14.53 5.09 21.38
C MET A 215 14.59 3.58 21.65
N GLY A 216 15.46 2.84 20.96
CA GLY A 216 15.58 1.39 21.08
C GLY A 216 14.42 0.61 20.46
N GLN A 217 13.70 1.23 19.52
CA GLN A 217 12.57 0.61 18.83
C GLN A 217 12.95 0.18 17.39
N PRO A 218 12.23 -0.79 16.81
CA PRO A 218 12.38 -1.15 15.40
C PRO A 218 12.06 0.02 14.46
N ASP A 219 12.46 -0.11 13.20
CA ASP A 219 12.09 0.83 12.16
C ASP A 219 10.58 0.98 12.03
N VAL A 220 10.11 2.23 11.98
CA VAL A 220 8.70 2.55 11.75
C VAL A 220 8.26 2.08 10.35
N TYR A 221 9.17 2.20 9.38
CA TYR A 221 8.94 1.76 8.00
C TYR A 221 10.18 1.01 7.48
N PRO A 222 10.20 -0.33 7.59
CA PRO A 222 11.37 -1.15 7.26
C PRO A 222 11.46 -1.56 5.77
N PHE A 223 10.80 -0.83 4.88
CA PHE A 223 10.75 -1.13 3.45
C PHE A 223 11.62 -0.17 2.64
N VAL A 224 12.17 -0.68 1.55
CA VAL A 224 12.98 0.11 0.62
C VAL A 224 12.23 0.28 -0.69
N LEU A 225 12.08 1.53 -1.13
CA LEU A 225 11.53 1.82 -2.44
C LEU A 225 12.59 1.59 -3.51
N ASN A 226 12.36 0.64 -4.39
CA ASN A 226 13.12 0.45 -5.60
C ASN A 226 12.42 1.12 -6.81
N ARG A 227 13.11 1.20 -7.95
CA ARG A 227 12.58 1.85 -9.17
C ARG A 227 11.27 1.22 -9.67
N SER A 228 11.17 -0.11 -9.65
CA SER A 228 9.99 -0.85 -10.09
C SER A 228 8.77 -0.53 -9.20
N VAL A 229 8.96 -0.49 -7.89
CA VAL A 229 7.91 -0.13 -6.93
C VAL A 229 7.43 1.30 -7.16
N VAL A 230 8.34 2.26 -7.39
CA VAL A 230 7.96 3.66 -7.66
C VAL A 230 7.15 3.76 -8.96
N THR A 231 7.52 3.00 -10.01
CA THR A 231 6.73 2.93 -11.26
C THR A 231 5.31 2.41 -11.00
N LYS A 232 5.18 1.36 -10.20
CA LYS A 232 3.88 0.77 -9.80
C LYS A 232 3.05 1.75 -8.96
N MET A 233 3.67 2.47 -8.04
CA MET A 233 2.99 3.52 -7.26
C MET A 233 2.51 4.68 -8.14
N HIS A 234 3.31 5.06 -9.15
CA HIS A 234 2.88 6.08 -10.11
C HIS A 234 1.72 5.59 -11.00
N PHE A 235 1.70 4.30 -11.36
CA PHE A 235 0.54 3.70 -12.02
C PHE A 235 -0.73 3.86 -11.17
N ILE A 236 -0.66 3.56 -9.85
CA ILE A 236 -1.78 3.79 -8.92
C ILE A 236 -2.21 5.27 -8.95
N GLN A 237 -1.26 6.21 -8.92
CA GLN A 237 -1.55 7.64 -9.02
C GLN A 237 -2.31 7.98 -10.32
N CYS A 238 -1.87 7.46 -11.47
CA CYS A 238 -2.54 7.67 -12.75
C CYS A 238 -3.97 7.11 -12.77
N VAL A 239 -4.19 5.93 -12.18
CA VAL A 239 -5.54 5.36 -12.00
C VAL A 239 -6.40 6.29 -11.15
N MET A 240 -5.88 6.80 -10.04
CA MET A 240 -6.57 7.75 -9.16
C MET A 240 -6.92 9.06 -9.89
N ASP A 241 -5.98 9.61 -10.66
CA ASP A 241 -6.18 10.84 -11.45
C ASP A 241 -7.31 10.68 -12.48
N SER A 242 -7.45 9.49 -13.06
CA SER A 242 -8.50 9.19 -14.04
C SER A 242 -9.92 9.23 -13.48
N LEU A 243 -10.05 9.16 -12.15
CA LEU A 243 -11.35 9.29 -11.47
C LEU A 243 -11.80 10.77 -11.33
N GLY A 244 -11.01 11.73 -11.83
CA GLY A 244 -11.28 13.15 -11.65
C GLY A 244 -11.12 13.63 -10.20
N ILE A 245 -10.46 12.82 -9.40
CA ILE A 245 -10.15 13.13 -8.02
C ILE A 245 -8.99 14.11 -8.01
N ALA A 246 -9.19 15.27 -7.39
CA ALA A 246 -8.14 16.27 -7.28
C ALA A 246 -6.87 15.61 -6.74
N ALA A 247 -5.75 15.84 -7.43
CA ALA A 247 -4.44 15.43 -6.96
C ALA A 247 -4.31 15.80 -5.48
N VAL A 248 -3.62 14.95 -4.73
CA VAL A 248 -3.19 15.27 -3.34
C VAL A 248 -2.82 16.74 -3.28
N ALA A 249 -3.32 17.45 -2.28
CA ALA A 249 -2.86 18.81 -2.02
C ALA A 249 -1.33 18.84 -2.17
N PRO A 250 -0.75 19.83 -2.84
CA PRO A 250 0.69 19.87 -3.09
C PRO A 250 1.41 19.58 -1.79
N ALA A 251 2.45 18.75 -1.86
CA ALA A 251 3.32 18.56 -0.70
C ALA A 251 3.64 19.97 -0.20
N PRO A 252 3.38 20.28 1.08
CA PRO A 252 3.62 21.61 1.59
C PRO A 252 5.06 22.00 1.22
N GLU A 253 5.31 23.29 1.01
CA GLU A 253 6.66 23.79 0.66
C GLU A 253 7.74 23.27 1.62
N THR A 254 7.34 22.92 2.83
CA THR A 254 8.16 22.31 3.88
C THR A 254 8.68 20.91 3.57
N LEU A 255 8.10 20.20 2.59
CA LEU A 255 8.53 18.85 2.17
C LEU A 255 9.30 18.84 0.84
N LYS A 256 9.69 20.01 0.30
CA LYS A 256 10.53 20.07 -0.89
C LYS A 256 11.92 19.50 -0.57
N VAL A 257 12.38 18.61 -1.45
CA VAL A 257 13.77 18.13 -1.48
C VAL A 257 14.45 18.95 -2.56
N ASP A 258 15.48 19.74 -2.18
CA ASP A 258 16.34 20.49 -3.11
C ASP A 258 17.33 19.56 -3.81
#